data_8f1e96c72b979a53794b2ae186672b74
#
_entry.id   8f1e96c72b979a53794b2ae186672b74
#
_cell.length_a   1.000
_cell.length_b   1.000
_cell.length_c   1.000
_cell.angle_alpha   90.00
_cell.angle_beta   90.00
_cell.angle_gamma   90.00
#
_symmetry.space_group_name_H-M   'P 1'
#
loop_
_entity.id
_entity.type
_entity.pdbx_description
1 polymer ?
#
loop_
_entity_poly.entity_id
_entity_poly.type
_entity_poly.pdbx_seq_one_letter_code
_entity_poly.pdbx_strand_id
1 'polypeptide(L)'
;QVRLEHRQAADGIQSRINELDEREAELRRRLDVYNLALTALERAHDEMTRLFAPALNERAAKLFSYLAGPARTVKIDSAGAVRIEEDGAVHEIGYYSTGTADAAYIAMRLACIELLYTESKPPLVFDDSLCNLDPARKAAAFALLARLSERYQILYFTCHNETAALGDAPYFRIALES
;
A
#
# COMPACT_ATOMS: atom_id res chain seq x y z
N GLN A 1 -68.86 21.15 17.03
CA GLN A 1 -68.14 19.94 16.70
C GLN A 1 -67.10 20.21 15.59
N VAL A 2 -67.48 20.70 14.45
CA VAL A 2 -66.62 20.99 13.28
C VAL A 2 -65.39 21.88 13.64
N ARG A 3 -65.54 22.89 14.51
CA ARG A 3 -64.44 23.74 14.97
C ARG A 3 -63.36 23.00 15.82
N LEU A 4 -63.77 21.98 16.58
CA LEU A 4 -62.87 21.19 17.41
C LEU A 4 -62.06 20.22 16.52
N GLU A 5 -62.68 19.63 15.55
CA GLU A 5 -62.04 18.71 14.58
C GLU A 5 -60.98 19.44 13.74
N HIS A 6 -61.30 20.66 13.25
CA HIS A 6 -60.29 21.49 12.54
C HIS A 6 -59.12 21.91 13.43
N ARG A 7 -59.33 22.14 14.73
CA ARG A 7 -58.26 22.49 15.65
C ARG A 7 -57.37 21.30 15.93
N GLN A 8 -57.93 20.12 16.16
CA GLN A 8 -57.16 18.90 16.35
C GLN A 8 -56.35 18.50 15.10
N ALA A 9 -56.89 18.71 13.90
CA ALA A 9 -56.17 18.49 12.67
C ALA A 9 -54.97 19.47 12.49
N ALA A 10 -55.17 20.75 12.84
CA ALA A 10 -54.13 21.77 12.78
C ALA A 10 -52.99 21.47 13.80
N ASP A 11 -53.35 21.06 15.03
CA ASP A 11 -52.38 20.69 16.08
C ASP A 11 -51.57 19.43 15.64
N GLY A 12 -52.21 18.45 14.97
CA GLY A 12 -51.55 17.29 14.43
C GLY A 12 -50.54 17.62 13.30
N ILE A 13 -50.92 18.56 12.42
CA ILE A 13 -50.05 19.03 11.34
C ILE A 13 -48.83 19.80 11.95
N GLN A 14 -49.08 20.67 12.92
CA GLN A 14 -48.00 21.42 13.58
C GLN A 14 -47.03 20.49 14.30
N SER A 15 -47.52 19.49 15.00
CA SER A 15 -46.65 18.44 15.61
C SER A 15 -45.78 17.73 14.60
N ARG A 16 -46.35 17.41 13.42
CA ARG A 16 -45.62 16.77 12.35
C ARG A 16 -44.55 17.67 11.72
N ILE A 17 -44.86 18.97 11.57
CA ILE A 17 -43.87 19.97 11.12
C ILE A 17 -42.71 20.03 12.10
N ASN A 18 -42.96 20.14 13.38
CA ASN A 18 -41.95 20.22 14.39
C ASN A 18 -41.04 18.96 14.40
N GLU A 19 -41.65 17.77 14.29
CA GLU A 19 -40.89 16.50 14.18
C GLU A 19 -39.97 16.48 12.95
N LEU A 20 -40.47 16.97 11.81
CA LEU A 20 -39.69 17.04 10.58
C LEU A 20 -38.55 18.06 10.68
N ASP A 21 -38.80 19.22 11.30
CA ASP A 21 -37.79 20.25 11.52
C ASP A 21 -36.67 19.75 12.44
N GLU A 22 -37.03 19.03 13.53
CA GLU A 22 -36.06 18.41 14.41
C GLU A 22 -35.21 17.35 13.68
N ARG A 23 -35.88 16.54 12.85
CA ARG A 23 -35.22 15.53 12.04
C ARG A 23 -34.28 16.13 10.99
N GLU A 24 -34.72 17.20 10.34
CA GLU A 24 -33.89 17.94 9.39
C GLU A 24 -32.65 18.53 10.09
N ALA A 25 -32.83 19.15 11.24
CA ALA A 25 -31.72 19.71 12.03
C ALA A 25 -30.71 18.62 12.46
N GLU A 26 -31.18 17.45 12.83
CA GLU A 26 -30.33 16.32 13.17
C GLU A 26 -29.56 15.80 11.95
N LEU A 27 -30.21 15.64 10.81
CA LEU A 27 -29.58 15.21 9.56
C LEU A 27 -28.52 16.21 9.06
N ARG A 28 -28.82 17.51 9.18
CA ARG A 28 -27.86 18.57 8.84
C ARG A 28 -26.62 18.51 9.73
N ARG A 29 -26.79 18.36 11.04
CA ARG A 29 -25.65 18.20 11.97
C ARG A 29 -24.78 16.99 11.61
N ARG A 30 -25.40 15.86 11.28
CA ARG A 30 -24.65 14.67 10.82
C ARG A 30 -23.89 14.92 9.53
N LEU A 31 -24.52 15.58 8.57
CA LEU A 31 -23.87 15.95 7.32
C LEU A 31 -22.64 16.86 7.56
N ASP A 32 -22.78 17.85 8.43
CA ASP A 32 -21.66 18.75 8.78
C ASP A 32 -20.49 17.98 9.42
N VAL A 33 -20.79 17.03 10.32
CA VAL A 33 -19.76 16.18 10.94
C VAL A 33 -19.07 15.31 9.88
N TYR A 34 -19.81 14.70 8.94
CA TYR A 34 -19.21 13.89 7.88
C TYR A 34 -18.37 14.73 6.92
N ASN A 35 -18.82 15.91 6.55
CA ASN A 35 -18.06 16.83 5.70
C ASN A 35 -16.74 17.27 6.38
N LEU A 36 -16.80 17.57 7.68
CA LEU A 36 -15.59 17.91 8.45
C LEU A 36 -14.62 16.72 8.50
N ALA A 37 -15.13 15.52 8.78
CA ALA A 37 -14.30 14.32 8.80
C ALA A 37 -13.66 14.03 7.43
N LEU A 38 -14.44 14.14 6.35
CA LEU A 38 -13.93 13.98 4.98
C LEU A 38 -12.81 14.98 4.67
N THR A 39 -13.03 16.26 4.96
CA THR A 39 -12.01 17.31 4.77
C THR A 39 -10.74 17.04 5.56
N ALA A 40 -10.87 16.56 6.79
CA ALA A 40 -9.71 16.20 7.61
C ALA A 40 -8.93 15.01 7.03
N LEU A 41 -9.63 13.99 6.54
CA LEU A 41 -9.02 12.83 5.89
C LEU A 41 -8.33 13.20 4.57
N GLU A 42 -8.95 14.03 3.75
CA GLU A 42 -8.37 14.52 2.50
C GLU A 42 -7.06 15.30 2.76
N ARG A 43 -7.06 16.21 3.74
CA ARG A 43 -5.85 16.94 4.12
C ARG A 43 -4.75 16.03 4.64
N ALA A 44 -5.09 15.05 5.48
CA ALA A 44 -4.12 14.09 5.99
C ALA A 44 -3.54 13.22 4.85
N HIS A 45 -4.38 12.80 3.90
CA HIS A 45 -3.96 12.06 2.71
C HIS A 45 -2.99 12.88 1.85
N ASP A 46 -3.33 14.15 1.55
CA ASP A 46 -2.50 15.03 0.75
C ASP A 46 -1.15 15.30 1.42
N GLU A 47 -1.14 15.54 2.72
CA GLU A 47 0.08 15.76 3.49
C GLU A 47 0.96 14.51 3.51
N MET A 48 0.39 13.34 3.77
CA MET A 48 1.09 12.06 3.72
C MET A 48 1.68 11.80 2.34
N THR A 49 0.90 11.99 1.28
CA THR A 49 1.36 11.80 -0.11
C THR A 49 2.52 12.74 -0.43
N ARG A 50 2.42 14.01 -0.05
CA ARG A 50 3.46 15.00 -0.31
C ARG A 50 4.77 14.71 0.43
N LEU A 51 4.71 14.22 1.66
CA LEU A 51 5.89 13.99 2.49
C LEU A 51 6.49 12.60 2.26
N PHE A 52 5.65 11.58 2.11
CA PHE A 52 6.08 10.19 2.07
C PHE A 52 6.41 9.71 0.64
N ALA A 53 5.64 10.10 -0.37
CA ALA A 53 5.80 9.60 -1.73
C ALA A 53 7.18 9.89 -2.35
N PRO A 54 7.80 11.08 -2.18
CA PRO A 54 9.13 11.33 -2.73
C PRO A 54 10.20 10.39 -2.14
N ALA A 55 10.20 10.22 -0.81
CA ALA A 55 11.14 9.33 -0.12
C ALA A 55 10.92 7.86 -0.51
N LEU A 56 9.65 7.45 -0.64
CA LEU A 56 9.28 6.11 -1.07
C LEU A 56 9.75 5.85 -2.51
N ASN A 57 9.50 6.78 -3.42
CA ASN A 57 9.90 6.67 -4.81
C ASN A 57 11.44 6.61 -4.96
N GLU A 58 12.17 7.44 -4.24
CA GLU A 58 13.64 7.40 -4.26
C GLU A 58 14.17 6.05 -3.77
N ARG A 59 13.63 5.55 -2.66
CA ARG A 59 14.06 4.29 -2.08
C ARG A 59 13.69 3.09 -2.96
N ALA A 60 12.46 3.06 -3.45
CA ALA A 60 11.97 2.02 -4.34
C ALA A 60 12.74 1.99 -5.66
N ALA A 61 13.05 3.15 -6.25
CA ALA A 61 13.84 3.25 -7.46
C ALA A 61 15.24 2.64 -7.28
N LYS A 62 15.93 2.92 -6.16
CA LYS A 62 17.25 2.33 -5.85
C LYS A 62 17.18 0.81 -5.74
N LEU A 63 16.19 0.28 -5.00
CA LEU A 63 16.01 -1.16 -4.83
C LEU A 63 15.62 -1.83 -6.15
N PHE A 64 14.74 -1.20 -6.94
CA PHE A 64 14.33 -1.74 -8.23
C PHE A 64 15.47 -1.76 -9.25
N SER A 65 16.26 -0.69 -9.34
CA SER A 65 17.43 -0.65 -10.20
C SER A 65 18.46 -1.72 -9.85
N TYR A 66 18.57 -2.07 -8.56
CA TYR A 66 19.42 -3.18 -8.13
C TYR A 66 18.89 -4.55 -8.60
N LEU A 67 17.57 -4.76 -8.60
CA LEU A 67 16.93 -6.00 -8.99
C LEU A 67 16.73 -6.14 -10.52
N ALA A 68 16.38 -5.04 -11.19
CA ALA A 68 15.95 -5.04 -12.59
C ALA A 68 16.96 -4.42 -13.56
N GLY A 69 18.07 -3.88 -13.03
CA GLY A 69 19.09 -3.15 -13.79
C GLY A 69 18.87 -1.64 -13.81
N PRO A 70 19.92 -0.86 -14.10
CA PRO A 70 19.93 0.60 -13.94
C PRO A 70 19.10 1.36 -15.01
N ALA A 71 18.74 0.71 -16.11
CA ALA A 71 17.96 1.34 -17.19
C ALA A 71 16.48 1.59 -16.81
N ARG A 72 16.03 1.04 -15.69
CA ARG A 72 14.63 1.08 -15.24
C ARG A 72 14.51 1.70 -13.87
N THR A 73 13.48 2.51 -13.71
CA THR A 73 13.11 3.05 -12.39
C THR A 73 11.63 2.84 -12.13
N VAL A 74 11.27 2.63 -10.86
CA VAL A 74 9.88 2.48 -10.43
C VAL A 74 9.42 3.75 -9.75
N LYS A 75 8.17 4.14 -10.01
CA LYS A 75 7.51 5.29 -9.37
C LYS A 75 6.09 4.92 -8.98
N ILE A 76 5.62 5.51 -7.88
CA ILE A 76 4.20 5.53 -7.51
C ILE A 76 3.67 6.89 -7.92
N ASP A 77 2.58 6.89 -8.67
CA ASP A 77 1.88 8.12 -9.01
C ASP A 77 0.99 8.62 -7.84
N SER A 78 0.37 9.78 -8.01
CA SER A 78 -0.50 10.39 -7.01
C SER A 78 -1.77 9.58 -6.70
N ALA A 79 -2.15 8.66 -7.58
CA ALA A 79 -3.26 7.72 -7.38
C ALA A 79 -2.82 6.42 -6.68
N GLY A 80 -1.51 6.26 -6.37
CA GLY A 80 -0.96 5.06 -5.77
C GLY A 80 -0.66 3.93 -6.77
N ALA A 81 -0.77 4.19 -8.08
CA ALA A 81 -0.46 3.20 -9.10
C ALA A 81 1.06 3.11 -9.33
N VAL A 82 1.54 1.88 -9.45
CA VAL A 82 2.95 1.58 -9.73
C VAL A 82 3.21 1.69 -11.22
N ARG A 83 4.20 2.52 -11.58
CA ARG A 83 4.65 2.73 -12.96
C ARG A 83 6.13 2.49 -13.07
N ILE A 84 6.58 2.03 -14.22
CA ILE A 84 7.99 1.83 -14.53
C ILE A 84 8.37 2.79 -15.66
N GLU A 85 9.46 3.52 -15.44
CA GLU A 85 10.09 4.37 -16.45
C GLU A 85 11.31 3.63 -17.02
N GLU A 86 11.37 3.53 -18.34
CA GLU A 86 12.46 2.91 -19.10
C GLU A 86 12.72 3.78 -20.35
N ASP A 87 13.95 4.18 -20.57
CA ASP A 87 14.37 5.01 -21.72
C ASP A 87 13.53 6.30 -21.92
N GLY A 88 13.08 6.91 -20.82
CA GLY A 88 12.26 8.12 -20.81
C GLY A 88 10.77 7.89 -21.08
N ALA A 89 10.33 6.67 -21.34
CA ALA A 89 8.93 6.30 -21.46
C ALA A 89 8.40 5.72 -20.14
N VAL A 90 7.16 6.09 -19.76
CA VAL A 90 6.50 5.61 -18.54
C VAL A 90 5.37 4.67 -18.93
N HIS A 91 5.44 3.45 -18.41
CA HIS A 91 4.46 2.41 -18.67
C HIS A 91 3.80 1.92 -17.38
N GLU A 92 2.60 1.41 -17.49
CA GLU A 92 1.94 0.69 -16.42
C GLU A 92 2.65 -0.66 -16.17
N ILE A 93 2.61 -1.13 -14.92
CA ILE A 93 3.31 -2.35 -14.51
C ILE A 93 2.89 -3.57 -15.35
N GLY A 94 1.64 -3.62 -15.80
CA GLY A 94 1.10 -4.70 -16.64
C GLY A 94 1.70 -4.79 -18.05
N TYR A 95 2.45 -3.77 -18.48
CA TYR A 95 3.19 -3.78 -19.76
C TYR A 95 4.41 -4.72 -19.70
N TYR A 96 4.94 -4.98 -18.50
CA TYR A 96 6.16 -5.73 -18.29
C TYR A 96 5.90 -7.21 -17.99
N SER A 97 6.95 -8.02 -18.08
CA SER A 97 6.90 -9.43 -17.68
C SER A 97 6.58 -9.56 -16.18
N THR A 98 5.98 -10.70 -15.80
CA THR A 98 5.67 -11.02 -14.39
C THR A 98 6.89 -10.84 -13.49
N GLY A 99 8.08 -11.32 -13.91
CA GLY A 99 9.30 -11.14 -13.12
C GLY A 99 9.71 -9.68 -12.93
N THR A 100 9.47 -8.80 -13.92
CA THR A 100 9.73 -7.36 -13.77
C THR A 100 8.72 -6.73 -12.82
N ALA A 101 7.45 -7.11 -12.93
CA ALA A 101 6.40 -6.64 -12.04
C ALA A 101 6.67 -7.08 -10.58
N ASP A 102 7.05 -8.34 -10.37
CA ASP A 102 7.38 -8.86 -9.03
C ASP A 102 8.59 -8.13 -8.44
N ALA A 103 9.64 -7.89 -9.22
CA ALA A 103 10.79 -7.11 -8.77
C ALA A 103 10.39 -5.68 -8.34
N ALA A 104 9.48 -5.03 -9.09
CA ALA A 104 8.97 -3.71 -8.73
C ALA A 104 8.17 -3.75 -7.43
N TYR A 105 7.26 -4.72 -7.26
CA TYR A 105 6.50 -4.86 -6.02
C TYR A 105 7.37 -5.19 -4.82
N ILE A 106 8.39 -6.04 -4.97
CA ILE A 106 9.36 -6.34 -3.91
C ILE A 106 10.11 -5.07 -3.51
N ALA A 107 10.64 -4.32 -4.49
CA ALA A 107 11.35 -3.07 -4.24
C ALA A 107 10.47 -2.06 -3.49
N MET A 108 9.21 -1.92 -3.89
CA MET A 108 8.24 -1.05 -3.25
C MET A 108 7.94 -1.43 -1.81
N ARG A 109 7.68 -2.72 -1.55
CA ARG A 109 7.39 -3.23 -0.20
C ARG A 109 8.58 -3.04 0.73
N LEU A 110 9.79 -3.35 0.27
CA LEU A 110 11.01 -3.13 1.04
C LEU A 110 11.24 -1.65 1.32
N ALA A 111 11.01 -0.77 0.35
CA ALA A 111 11.10 0.68 0.54
C ALA A 111 10.10 1.18 1.60
N CYS A 112 8.86 0.71 1.58
CA CYS A 112 7.86 1.02 2.60
C CYS A 112 8.33 0.56 3.99
N ILE A 113 8.83 -0.66 4.11
CA ILE A 113 9.30 -1.21 5.39
C ILE A 113 10.48 -0.39 5.93
N GLU A 114 11.45 -0.03 5.09
CA GLU A 114 12.61 0.78 5.51
C GLU A 114 12.20 2.18 5.99
N LEU A 115 11.15 2.76 5.42
CA LEU A 115 10.66 4.09 5.80
C LEU A 115 9.75 4.08 7.03
N LEU A 116 8.89 3.06 7.15
CA LEU A 116 7.92 2.98 8.25
C LEU A 116 8.54 2.44 9.54
N TYR A 117 9.50 1.52 9.43
CA TYR A 117 10.11 0.84 10.58
C TYR A 117 11.56 1.28 10.78
N THR A 118 11.75 2.51 11.27
CA THR A 118 13.07 3.08 11.49
C THR A 118 13.77 2.47 12.72
N GLU A 119 13.03 2.27 13.80
CA GLU A 119 13.54 1.78 15.08
C GLU A 119 13.34 0.27 15.28
N SER A 120 12.12 -0.21 15.13
CA SER A 120 11.82 -1.64 15.21
C SER A 120 11.95 -2.30 13.83
N LYS A 121 12.57 -3.48 13.79
CA LYS A 121 12.80 -4.22 12.55
C LYS A 121 11.91 -5.47 12.55
N PRO A 122 10.74 -5.44 11.87
CA PRO A 122 9.87 -6.60 11.79
C PRO A 122 10.53 -7.72 10.99
N PRO A 123 10.19 -9.00 11.21
CA PRO A 123 10.62 -10.08 10.35
C PRO A 123 10.06 -9.90 8.94
N LEU A 124 10.87 -10.20 7.93
CA LEU A 124 10.48 -10.20 6.53
C LEU A 124 10.16 -11.62 6.11
N VAL A 125 8.94 -11.82 5.62
CA VAL A 125 8.46 -13.13 5.18
C VAL A 125 8.30 -13.11 3.66
N PHE A 126 8.95 -14.04 3.00
CA PHE A 126 8.84 -14.27 1.56
C PHE A 126 8.30 -15.69 1.34
N ASP A 127 7.26 -15.82 0.53
CA ASP A 127 6.64 -17.09 0.16
C ASP A 127 6.68 -17.19 -1.36
N ASP A 128 7.59 -18.02 -1.89
CA ASP A 128 7.92 -18.20 -3.31
C ASP A 128 8.02 -16.89 -4.13
N SER A 129 8.29 -15.79 -3.46
CA SER A 129 8.20 -14.43 -4.02
C SER A 129 9.20 -14.12 -5.12
N LEU A 130 10.21 -14.97 -5.31
CA LEU A 130 11.25 -14.81 -6.32
C LEU A 130 11.13 -15.81 -7.48
N CYS A 131 10.09 -16.65 -7.51
CA CYS A 131 9.96 -17.75 -8.47
C CYS A 131 9.93 -17.29 -9.94
N ASN A 132 9.35 -16.12 -10.21
CA ASN A 132 9.20 -15.55 -11.56
C ASN A 132 10.42 -14.74 -12.04
N LEU A 133 11.43 -14.56 -11.18
CA LEU A 133 12.66 -13.88 -11.58
C LEU A 133 13.56 -14.79 -12.40
N ASP A 134 14.22 -14.24 -13.42
CA ASP A 134 15.29 -14.92 -14.14
C ASP A 134 16.50 -15.20 -13.20
N PRO A 135 17.42 -16.11 -13.59
CA PRO A 135 18.53 -16.49 -12.71
C PRO A 135 19.41 -15.32 -12.25
N ALA A 136 19.64 -14.32 -13.11
CA ALA A 136 20.49 -13.19 -12.78
C ALA A 136 19.80 -12.26 -11.75
N ARG A 137 18.52 -11.96 -11.96
CA ARG A 137 17.70 -11.17 -11.01
C ARG A 137 17.48 -11.93 -9.69
N LYS A 138 17.32 -13.24 -9.76
CA LYS A 138 17.19 -14.08 -8.56
C LYS A 138 18.46 -14.03 -7.72
N ALA A 139 19.63 -14.13 -8.32
CA ALA A 139 20.90 -13.97 -7.63
C ALA A 139 21.05 -12.58 -7.01
N ALA A 140 20.69 -11.53 -7.73
CA ALA A 140 20.68 -10.16 -7.19
C ALA A 140 19.69 -10.02 -6.01
N ALA A 141 18.51 -10.62 -6.11
CA ALA A 141 17.53 -10.61 -5.02
C ALA A 141 18.06 -11.31 -3.76
N PHE A 142 18.66 -12.47 -3.88
CA PHE A 142 19.27 -13.18 -2.74
C PHE A 142 20.45 -12.39 -2.15
N ALA A 143 21.30 -11.75 -2.98
CA ALA A 143 22.35 -10.87 -2.48
C ALA A 143 21.78 -9.67 -1.72
N LEU A 144 20.65 -9.11 -2.17
CA LEU A 144 19.94 -8.06 -1.44
C LEU A 144 19.39 -8.58 -0.11
N LEU A 145 18.74 -9.75 -0.10
CA LEU A 145 18.23 -10.37 1.12
C LEU A 145 19.34 -10.66 2.12
N ALA A 146 20.50 -11.16 1.66
CA ALA A 146 21.67 -11.37 2.50
C ALA A 146 22.15 -10.07 3.20
N ARG A 147 22.19 -8.95 2.48
CA ARG A 147 22.49 -7.64 3.08
C ARG A 147 21.43 -7.16 4.05
N LEU A 148 20.15 -7.40 3.74
CA LEU A 148 19.04 -7.04 4.62
C LEU A 148 19.03 -7.89 5.89
N SER A 149 19.53 -9.13 5.85
CA SER A 149 19.59 -10.04 7.01
C SER A 149 20.50 -9.53 8.14
N GLU A 150 21.40 -8.59 7.85
CA GLU A 150 22.18 -7.89 8.89
C GLU A 150 21.31 -7.05 9.83
N ARG A 151 20.11 -6.66 9.38
CA ARG A 151 19.20 -5.77 10.13
C ARG A 151 17.80 -6.35 10.36
N TYR A 152 17.38 -7.32 9.55
CA TYR A 152 16.07 -7.93 9.59
C TYR A 152 16.18 -9.45 9.71
N GLN A 153 15.29 -10.06 10.48
CA GLN A 153 15.09 -11.50 10.38
C GLN A 153 14.37 -11.81 9.06
N ILE A 154 14.93 -12.69 8.23
CA ILE A 154 14.34 -13.08 6.95
C ILE A 154 13.89 -14.52 7.04
N LEU A 155 12.62 -14.76 6.70
CA LEU A 155 12.03 -16.08 6.54
C LEU A 155 11.64 -16.24 5.06
N TYR A 156 12.31 -17.15 4.39
CA TYR A 156 12.06 -17.44 2.98
C TYR A 156 11.51 -18.86 2.82
N PHE A 157 10.24 -18.95 2.43
CA PHE A 157 9.58 -20.21 2.12
C PHE A 157 9.64 -20.46 0.62
N THR A 158 9.99 -21.67 0.23
CA THR A 158 10.03 -22.05 -1.20
C THR A 158 9.88 -23.55 -1.36
N CYS A 159 9.20 -23.96 -2.43
CA CYS A 159 9.17 -25.34 -2.90
C CYS A 159 10.30 -25.65 -3.92
N HIS A 160 11.08 -24.64 -4.31
CA HIS A 160 12.17 -24.76 -5.26
C HIS A 160 13.52 -24.99 -4.59
N ASN A 161 14.45 -25.63 -5.29
CA ASN A 161 15.81 -25.78 -4.78
C ASN A 161 16.65 -24.54 -5.16
N GLU A 162 16.58 -23.51 -4.32
CA GLU A 162 17.23 -22.21 -4.54
C GLU A 162 18.66 -22.11 -3.97
N THR A 163 19.20 -23.22 -3.45
CA THR A 163 20.50 -23.21 -2.75
C THR A 163 21.66 -22.65 -3.58
N ALA A 164 21.67 -22.87 -4.89
CA ALA A 164 22.70 -22.32 -5.77
C ALA A 164 22.64 -20.79 -5.91
N ALA A 165 21.47 -20.18 -5.70
CA ALA A 165 21.29 -18.73 -5.78
C ALA A 165 21.57 -17.99 -4.47
N LEU A 166 21.64 -18.71 -3.34
CA LEU A 166 21.92 -18.11 -2.01
C LEU A 166 23.38 -17.68 -1.86
N GLY A 167 24.30 -18.22 -2.67
CA GLY A 167 25.73 -17.92 -2.57
C GLY A 167 26.30 -18.24 -1.18
N ASP A 168 27.20 -17.38 -0.68
CA ASP A 168 27.86 -17.53 0.62
C ASP A 168 27.06 -16.89 1.78
N ALA A 169 25.81 -16.52 1.56
CA ALA A 169 24.99 -15.89 2.62
C ALA A 169 24.76 -16.90 3.76
N PRO A 170 24.92 -16.49 5.03
CA PRO A 170 24.63 -17.36 6.16
C PRO A 170 23.11 -17.60 6.23
N TYR A 171 22.71 -18.85 6.14
CA TYR A 171 21.31 -19.23 6.27
C TYR A 171 21.15 -20.57 7.00
N PHE A 172 20.00 -20.75 7.64
CA PHE A 172 19.57 -22.02 8.19
C PHE A 172 18.48 -22.61 7.33
N ARG A 173 18.68 -23.84 6.84
CA ARG A 173 17.67 -24.56 6.09
C ARG A 173 16.85 -25.44 7.03
N ILE A 174 15.52 -25.25 6.99
CA ILE A 174 14.56 -26.11 7.68
C ILE A 174 13.75 -26.83 6.60
N ALA A 175 13.86 -28.15 6.52
CA ALA A 175 12.99 -28.95 5.67
C ALA A 175 11.69 -29.21 6.44
N LEU A 176 10.55 -28.89 5.83
CA LEU A 176 9.24 -29.27 6.36
C LEU A 176 8.93 -30.67 5.83
N GLU A 177 8.76 -31.62 6.75
CA GLU A 177 8.29 -32.97 6.39
C GLU A 177 6.79 -32.88 6.03
N SER A 178 6.44 -33.47 4.88
CA SER A 178 5.07 -33.53 4.35
C SER A 178 4.25 -34.61 5.04
#